data_9fdb9a38106fb92376470cdb55fa3396
#
_entry.id   9fdb9a38106fb92376470cdb55fa3396
#
_cell.length_a   1.000
_cell.length_b   1.000
_cell.length_c   1.000
_cell.angle_alpha   90.00
_cell.angle_beta   90.00
_cell.angle_gamma   90.00
#
_symmetry.space_group_name_H-M   'P 1'
#
loop_
_entity.id
_entity.type
_entity.pdbx_description
1 polymer ?
#
loop_
_entity_poly.entity_id
_entity_poly.type
_entity_poly.pdbx_seq_one_letter_code
_entity_poly.pdbx_strand_id
1 'polypeptide(L)'
;GSEMCIRDRIDAVCERYNYEFIRTPIFEASELYHRGVGETSDIVTKETYDFTDRGERKMTLRPEGTAGVVRSYIENKMYGDAKQPIKLYYNGTMYRYERPQSGRDRELTQFGVEVLGSDDPMIDAEVISIAVNIYKMVGLKGIKVNINSLGDKESRDNYRKILIEYFTPYINEMCDDCKNRLEKNPLRILDCKVDGDSDIMKKAPKITDYLNDASRERFERVQKYLDLLDIDYVVNPSIVRGLDYYDHTVFEVEAMVEGFGSQNVLGAGGRYNGLVKELDGPSVPGMGFAMGLGRLMLAIEKENIELPIDDSIDCFVMYVSDTEKDYATTLVQELRMNGYKVDTEYTGRGLKAQFKQADRLNSKFLIILNDEDLKNNE
;
A
#
# COMPACT_ATOMS: atom_id res chain seq x y z
N GLY A 1 -7.86 15.03 -7.77
CA GLY A 1 -7.05 14.93 -8.99
C GLY A 1 -5.99 13.83 -8.91
N SER A 2 -4.81 14.14 -8.40
CA SER A 2 -3.62 13.27 -8.49
C SER A 2 -3.80 11.89 -7.84
N GLU A 3 -4.34 11.83 -6.62
CA GLU A 3 -4.55 10.56 -5.92
C GLU A 3 -5.56 9.65 -6.65
N MET A 4 -6.61 10.21 -7.21
CA MET A 4 -7.61 9.45 -7.96
C MET A 4 -7.02 8.87 -9.25
N CYS A 5 -6.22 9.66 -9.98
CA CYS A 5 -5.50 9.18 -11.17
C CYS A 5 -4.55 8.02 -10.84
N ILE A 6 -3.88 8.05 -9.68
CA ILE A 6 -3.02 6.96 -9.24
C ILE A 6 -3.84 5.72 -8.89
N ARG A 7 -4.98 5.86 -8.20
CA ARG A 7 -5.88 4.75 -7.88
C ARG A 7 -6.39 4.04 -9.13
N ASP A 8 -6.88 4.79 -10.12
CA ASP A 8 -7.35 4.23 -11.39
C ASP A 8 -6.26 3.41 -12.09
N ARG A 9 -5.01 3.88 -12.02
CA ARG A 9 -3.86 3.16 -12.60
C ARG A 9 -3.52 1.90 -11.82
N ILE A 10 -3.59 1.95 -10.49
CA ILE A 10 -3.38 0.78 -9.63
C ILE A 10 -4.44 -0.27 -9.92
N ASP A 11 -5.71 0.13 -9.99
CA ASP A 11 -6.82 -0.77 -10.31
C ASP A 11 -6.61 -1.44 -11.68
N ALA A 12 -6.20 -0.68 -12.70
CA ALA A 12 -5.88 -1.22 -14.02
C ALA A 12 -4.69 -2.22 -14.01
N VAL A 13 -3.70 -2.04 -13.13
CA VAL A 13 -2.63 -3.05 -12.96
C VAL A 13 -3.21 -4.29 -12.31
N CYS A 14 -3.95 -4.17 -11.22
CA CYS A 14 -4.53 -5.30 -10.50
C CYS A 14 -5.43 -6.15 -11.41
N GLU A 15 -6.25 -5.52 -12.24
CA GLU A 15 -7.09 -6.21 -13.25
C GLU A 15 -6.24 -7.05 -14.23
N ARG A 16 -5.13 -6.49 -14.74
CA ARG A 16 -4.23 -7.23 -15.65
C ARG A 16 -3.60 -8.45 -15.00
N TYR A 17 -3.39 -8.43 -13.68
CA TYR A 17 -2.87 -9.56 -12.90
C TYR A 17 -3.99 -10.48 -12.38
N ASN A 18 -5.26 -10.18 -12.71
CA ASN A 18 -6.45 -10.93 -12.27
C ASN A 18 -6.62 -10.95 -10.75
N TYR A 19 -6.42 -9.79 -10.09
CA TYR A 19 -6.76 -9.60 -8.68
C TYR A 19 -8.16 -9.02 -8.55
N GLU A 20 -8.91 -9.51 -7.57
CA GLU A 20 -10.26 -9.04 -7.26
C GLU A 20 -10.22 -8.02 -6.11
N PHE A 21 -11.03 -6.96 -6.21
CA PHE A 21 -11.10 -5.94 -5.17
C PHE A 21 -11.82 -6.45 -3.93
N ILE A 22 -11.23 -6.22 -2.74
CA ILE A 22 -11.85 -6.49 -1.46
C ILE A 22 -11.89 -5.24 -0.59
N ARG A 23 -13.00 -5.04 0.11
CA ARG A 23 -13.16 -3.99 1.12
C ARG A 23 -13.48 -4.62 2.46
N THR A 24 -12.59 -4.42 3.43
CA THR A 24 -12.78 -4.86 4.81
C THR A 24 -13.31 -3.70 5.68
N PRO A 25 -13.92 -3.97 6.84
CA PRO A 25 -14.31 -2.94 7.80
C PRO A 25 -13.14 -2.05 8.25
N ILE A 26 -13.45 -0.79 8.63
CA ILE A 26 -12.46 0.16 9.15
C ILE A 26 -12.03 -0.22 10.58
N PHE A 27 -12.87 -0.88 11.33
CA PHE A 27 -12.60 -1.36 12.68
C PHE A 27 -12.93 -2.85 12.79
N GLU A 28 -12.17 -3.54 13.60
CA GLU A 28 -12.25 -4.99 13.83
C GLU A 28 -12.13 -5.28 15.32
N ALA A 29 -12.38 -6.51 15.75
CA ALA A 29 -12.05 -6.93 17.10
C ALA A 29 -10.54 -6.77 17.34
N SER A 30 -10.16 -6.19 18.49
CA SER A 30 -8.75 -5.91 18.82
C SER A 30 -7.88 -7.19 18.78
N GLU A 31 -8.46 -8.31 19.13
CA GLU A 31 -7.80 -9.62 19.13
C GLU A 31 -7.25 -10.00 17.73
N LEU A 32 -7.94 -9.59 16.65
CA LEU A 32 -7.47 -9.85 15.28
C LEU A 32 -6.06 -9.31 15.05
N TYR A 33 -5.81 -8.08 15.48
CA TYR A 33 -4.50 -7.45 15.28
C TYR A 33 -3.46 -7.92 16.29
N HIS A 34 -3.85 -8.14 17.55
CA HIS A 34 -2.93 -8.65 18.58
C HIS A 34 -2.38 -10.03 18.22
N ARG A 35 -3.23 -10.93 17.71
CA ARG A 35 -2.80 -12.25 17.25
C ARG A 35 -2.12 -12.21 15.88
N GLY A 36 -2.75 -11.55 14.90
CA GLY A 36 -2.31 -11.60 13.52
C GLY A 36 -1.05 -10.79 13.23
N VAL A 37 -0.89 -9.60 13.86
CA VAL A 37 0.27 -8.72 13.59
C VAL A 37 1.45 -9.02 14.51
N GLY A 38 1.20 -9.68 15.64
CA GLY A 38 2.18 -10.07 16.64
C GLY A 38 2.28 -9.11 17.83
N GLU A 39 2.25 -9.67 19.04
CA GLU A 39 2.28 -8.93 20.30
C GLU A 39 3.57 -8.11 20.50
N THR A 40 4.64 -8.43 19.79
CA THR A 40 5.95 -7.75 19.89
C THR A 40 6.14 -6.67 18.83
N SER A 41 5.22 -6.54 17.88
CA SER A 41 5.30 -5.50 16.84
C SER A 41 5.08 -4.10 17.42
N ASP A 42 5.82 -3.11 16.92
CA ASP A 42 5.63 -1.71 17.33
C ASP A 42 4.20 -1.22 17.03
N ILE A 43 3.61 -1.71 15.95
CA ILE A 43 2.23 -1.36 15.54
C ILE A 43 1.25 -1.72 16.66
N VAL A 44 1.28 -2.97 17.15
CA VAL A 44 0.34 -3.44 18.18
C VAL A 44 0.65 -2.84 19.54
N THR A 45 1.93 -2.66 19.88
CA THR A 45 2.34 -2.20 21.22
C THR A 45 2.18 -0.70 21.43
N LYS A 46 2.27 0.12 20.36
CA LYS A 46 2.40 1.58 20.49
C LYS A 46 1.51 2.39 19.54
N GLU A 47 0.99 1.80 18.46
CA GLU A 47 0.43 2.57 17.34
C GLU A 47 -1.04 2.28 17.03
N THR A 48 -1.71 1.41 17.78
CA THR A 48 -3.14 1.14 17.58
C THR A 48 -4.04 2.21 18.20
N TYR A 49 -5.20 2.43 17.59
CA TYR A 49 -6.31 3.18 18.16
C TYR A 49 -7.36 2.18 18.64
N ASP A 50 -7.37 1.94 19.95
CA ASP A 50 -8.28 0.98 20.58
C ASP A 50 -9.43 1.71 21.28
N PHE A 51 -10.62 1.14 21.21
CA PHE A 51 -11.81 1.65 21.88
C PHE A 51 -12.75 0.51 22.29
N THR A 52 -13.70 0.82 23.15
CA THR A 52 -14.74 -0.13 23.56
C THR A 52 -16.06 0.31 22.95
N ASP A 53 -16.76 -0.60 22.29
CA ASP A 53 -18.07 -0.33 21.71
C ASP A 53 -19.18 -0.36 22.78
N ARG A 54 -20.42 -0.06 22.38
CA ARG A 54 -21.58 -0.08 23.30
C ARG A 54 -21.91 -1.46 23.85
N GLY A 55 -21.40 -2.52 23.23
CA GLY A 55 -21.53 -3.91 23.69
C GLY A 55 -20.34 -4.39 24.49
N GLU A 56 -19.51 -3.46 25.00
CA GLU A 56 -18.31 -3.72 25.82
C GLU A 56 -17.23 -4.56 25.10
N ARG A 57 -17.27 -4.62 23.76
CA ARG A 57 -16.26 -5.32 22.97
C ARG A 57 -15.08 -4.39 22.71
N LYS A 58 -13.86 -4.93 22.82
CA LYS A 58 -12.63 -4.20 22.46
C LYS A 58 -12.47 -4.21 20.96
N MET A 59 -12.39 -3.03 20.39
CA MET A 59 -12.29 -2.78 18.96
C MET A 59 -11.04 -1.96 18.66
N THR A 60 -10.49 -2.13 17.47
CA THR A 60 -9.31 -1.41 16.98
C THR A 60 -9.59 -0.85 15.60
N LEU A 61 -9.26 0.41 15.36
CA LEU A 61 -9.18 0.95 14.00
C LEU A 61 -8.05 0.22 13.26
N ARG A 62 -8.33 -0.29 12.06
CA ARG A 62 -7.36 -1.11 11.32
C ARG A 62 -6.04 -0.36 11.08
N PRO A 63 -4.91 -0.89 11.58
CA PRO A 63 -3.59 -0.29 11.37
C PRO A 63 -2.94 -0.76 10.06
N GLU A 64 -3.46 -1.85 9.46
CA GLU A 64 -3.00 -2.49 8.23
C GLU A 64 -4.15 -3.31 7.61
N GLY A 65 -3.97 -3.80 6.38
CA GLY A 65 -5.05 -4.46 5.64
C GLY A 65 -5.03 -5.99 5.69
N THR A 66 -3.86 -6.61 5.85
CA THR A 66 -3.66 -8.05 5.69
C THR A 66 -4.50 -8.89 6.65
N ALA A 67 -4.51 -8.57 7.94
CA ALA A 67 -5.27 -9.32 8.96
C ALA A 67 -6.78 -9.30 8.66
N GLY A 68 -7.33 -8.14 8.25
CA GLY A 68 -8.74 -8.02 7.86
C GLY A 68 -9.10 -8.85 6.62
N VAL A 69 -8.19 -8.92 5.62
CA VAL A 69 -8.36 -9.77 4.44
C VAL A 69 -8.33 -11.24 4.82
N VAL A 70 -7.36 -11.65 5.65
CA VAL A 70 -7.25 -13.05 6.12
C VAL A 70 -8.47 -13.46 6.93
N ARG A 71 -8.99 -12.60 7.83
CA ARG A 71 -10.24 -12.86 8.55
C ARG A 71 -11.39 -13.08 7.56
N SER A 72 -11.54 -12.20 6.57
CA SER A 72 -12.59 -12.33 5.55
C SER A 72 -12.45 -13.64 4.76
N TYR A 73 -11.22 -14.00 4.39
CA TYR A 73 -10.91 -15.27 3.71
C TYR A 73 -11.37 -16.48 4.52
N ILE A 74 -11.12 -16.47 5.84
CA ILE A 74 -11.51 -17.57 6.74
C ILE A 74 -13.03 -17.64 6.91
N GLU A 75 -13.67 -16.52 7.27
CA GLU A 75 -15.10 -16.46 7.56
C GLU A 75 -15.97 -16.81 6.34
N ASN A 76 -15.57 -16.36 5.16
CA ASN A 76 -16.26 -16.68 3.91
C ASN A 76 -15.80 -18.00 3.28
N LYS A 77 -14.91 -18.75 3.95
CA LYS A 77 -14.41 -20.06 3.48
C LYS A 77 -13.86 -20.04 2.07
N MET A 78 -13.18 -18.94 1.69
CA MET A 78 -12.65 -18.77 0.34
C MET A 78 -11.62 -19.83 -0.04
N TYR A 79 -11.05 -20.54 0.94
CA TYR A 79 -10.16 -21.69 0.72
C TYR A 79 -10.89 -22.88 0.05
N GLY A 80 -12.21 -22.89 0.03
CA GLY A 80 -13.02 -23.89 -0.68
C GLY A 80 -13.49 -23.42 -2.07
N ASP A 81 -13.10 -22.25 -2.52
CA ASP A 81 -13.44 -21.74 -3.85
C ASP A 81 -12.76 -22.59 -4.93
N ALA A 82 -13.45 -22.77 -6.06
CA ALA A 82 -12.90 -23.47 -7.22
C ALA A 82 -11.74 -22.71 -7.90
N LYS A 83 -11.73 -21.39 -7.77
CA LYS A 83 -10.63 -20.54 -8.23
C LYS A 83 -9.55 -20.48 -7.17
N GLN A 84 -8.40 -21.11 -7.40
CA GLN A 84 -7.24 -21.03 -6.54
C GLN A 84 -6.00 -20.65 -7.37
N PRO A 85 -5.04 -19.91 -6.81
CA PRO A 85 -5.08 -19.22 -5.52
C PRO A 85 -6.07 -18.05 -5.53
N ILE A 86 -6.54 -17.65 -4.36
CA ILE A 86 -7.32 -16.42 -4.18
C ILE A 86 -6.38 -15.21 -4.25
N LYS A 87 -6.66 -14.28 -5.16
CA LYS A 87 -5.85 -13.09 -5.43
C LYS A 87 -6.70 -11.85 -5.19
N LEU A 88 -6.39 -11.10 -4.14
CA LEU A 88 -7.17 -9.95 -3.68
C LEU A 88 -6.31 -8.69 -3.63
N TYR A 89 -6.93 -7.54 -3.89
CA TYR A 89 -6.32 -6.26 -3.62
C TYR A 89 -7.28 -5.34 -2.87
N TYR A 90 -6.75 -4.43 -2.10
CA TYR A 90 -7.50 -3.42 -1.37
C TYR A 90 -6.86 -2.05 -1.51
N ASN A 91 -7.69 -1.03 -1.38
CA ASN A 91 -7.28 0.37 -1.28
C ASN A 91 -8.15 1.03 -0.22
N GLY A 92 -7.57 1.51 0.85
CA GLY A 92 -8.35 2.05 1.95
C GLY A 92 -7.52 2.74 3.02
N THR A 93 -8.25 3.42 3.90
CA THR A 93 -7.67 4.16 5.02
C THR A 93 -7.25 3.23 6.14
N MET A 94 -6.04 3.44 6.67
CA MET A 94 -5.50 2.79 7.86
C MET A 94 -5.19 3.86 8.92
N TYR A 95 -5.11 3.45 10.19
CA TYR A 95 -4.95 4.35 11.32
C TYR A 95 -3.81 3.90 12.22
N ARG A 96 -2.81 4.79 12.41
CA ARG A 96 -1.65 4.52 13.27
C ARG A 96 -1.33 5.71 14.15
N TYR A 97 -1.13 5.50 15.43
CA TYR A 97 -0.74 6.53 16.38
C TYR A 97 0.77 6.81 16.26
N GLU A 98 1.21 7.17 15.06
CA GLU A 98 2.59 7.55 14.80
C GLU A 98 2.84 9.04 15.12
N ARG A 99 4.12 9.41 15.29
CA ARG A 99 4.50 10.83 15.27
C ARG A 99 4.30 11.36 13.86
N PRO A 100 3.47 12.42 13.68
CA PRO A 100 3.28 13.03 12.37
C PRO A 100 4.61 13.57 11.81
N GLN A 101 4.88 13.22 10.56
CA GLN A 101 6.04 13.72 9.81
C GLN A 101 5.76 13.58 8.32
N SER A 102 6.58 14.18 7.45
CA SER A 102 6.38 14.12 6.00
C SER A 102 6.23 12.67 5.52
N GLY A 103 5.10 12.36 4.89
CA GLY A 103 4.77 11.01 4.40
C GLY A 103 4.35 10.00 5.49
N ARG A 104 4.08 10.46 6.73
CA ARG A 104 3.52 9.66 7.82
C ARG A 104 2.44 10.44 8.54
N ASP A 105 1.20 10.12 8.23
CA ASP A 105 0.02 10.64 8.88
C ASP A 105 -0.61 9.58 9.77
N ARG A 106 -1.40 9.99 10.76
CA ARG A 106 -2.15 9.08 11.63
C ARG A 106 -3.30 8.41 10.90
N GLU A 107 -3.84 9.06 9.90
CA GLU A 107 -4.76 8.51 8.91
C GLU A 107 -4.01 8.45 7.59
N LEU A 108 -3.80 7.26 7.05
CA LEU A 108 -3.05 7.04 5.82
C LEU A 108 -3.83 6.16 4.86
N THR A 109 -3.76 6.45 3.57
CA THR A 109 -4.28 5.54 2.55
C THR A 109 -3.25 4.49 2.21
N GLN A 110 -3.62 3.22 2.34
CA GLN A 110 -2.80 2.07 2.01
C GLN A 110 -3.44 1.28 0.87
N PHE A 111 -2.64 0.95 -0.13
CA PHE A 111 -2.94 -0.06 -1.13
C PHE A 111 -2.20 -1.34 -0.76
N GLY A 112 -2.81 -2.50 -0.99
CA GLY A 112 -2.15 -3.79 -0.82
C GLY A 112 -2.75 -4.88 -1.68
N VAL A 113 -1.97 -5.94 -1.87
CA VAL A 113 -2.37 -7.17 -2.54
C VAL A 113 -2.07 -8.37 -1.65
N GLU A 114 -2.94 -9.37 -1.68
CA GLU A 114 -2.81 -10.60 -0.91
C GLU A 114 -3.12 -11.80 -1.82
N VAL A 115 -2.24 -12.79 -1.83
CA VAL A 115 -2.42 -14.07 -2.52
C VAL A 115 -2.48 -15.17 -1.48
N LEU A 116 -3.57 -15.92 -1.44
CA LEU A 116 -3.80 -16.98 -0.47
C LEU A 116 -4.04 -18.30 -1.21
N GLY A 117 -3.34 -19.35 -0.81
CA GLY A 117 -3.54 -20.69 -1.36
C GLY A 117 -2.45 -21.19 -2.32
N SER A 118 -1.35 -20.48 -2.49
CA SER A 118 -0.20 -20.99 -3.27
C SER A 118 1.11 -20.78 -2.53
N ASP A 119 1.91 -21.84 -2.47
CA ASP A 119 3.27 -21.82 -1.92
C ASP A 119 4.36 -21.76 -3.02
N ASP A 120 3.97 -21.56 -4.27
CA ASP A 120 4.91 -21.49 -5.38
C ASP A 120 5.76 -20.19 -5.31
N PRO A 121 7.11 -20.29 -5.40
CA PRO A 121 7.99 -19.11 -5.45
C PRO A 121 7.71 -18.14 -6.60
N MET A 122 7.00 -18.59 -7.67
CA MET A 122 6.58 -17.71 -8.76
C MET A 122 5.58 -16.66 -8.29
N ILE A 123 4.76 -16.95 -7.27
CA ILE A 123 3.85 -15.99 -6.66
C ILE A 123 4.62 -14.87 -5.94
N ASP A 124 5.74 -15.20 -5.30
CA ASP A 124 6.60 -14.20 -4.65
C ASP A 124 7.11 -13.18 -5.68
N ALA A 125 7.61 -13.70 -6.82
CA ALA A 125 8.07 -12.86 -7.92
C ALA A 125 6.92 -12.07 -8.57
N GLU A 126 5.72 -12.65 -8.72
CA GLU A 126 4.53 -11.94 -9.23
C GLU A 126 4.16 -10.75 -8.33
N VAL A 127 4.09 -10.95 -7.02
CA VAL A 127 3.75 -9.86 -6.08
C VAL A 127 4.81 -8.76 -6.09
N ILE A 128 6.10 -9.10 -6.17
CA ILE A 128 7.18 -8.12 -6.35
C ILE A 128 7.02 -7.38 -7.67
N SER A 129 6.67 -8.09 -8.76
CA SER A 129 6.49 -7.49 -10.09
C SER A 129 5.31 -6.50 -10.12
N ILE A 130 4.22 -6.79 -9.41
CA ILE A 130 3.09 -5.85 -9.27
C ILE A 130 3.57 -4.55 -8.64
N ALA A 131 4.31 -4.63 -7.52
CA ALA A 131 4.85 -3.46 -6.84
C ALA A 131 5.73 -2.63 -7.78
N VAL A 132 6.68 -3.25 -8.47
CA VAL A 132 7.59 -2.60 -9.42
C VAL A 132 6.81 -1.97 -10.58
N ASN A 133 5.83 -2.67 -11.14
CA ASN A 133 5.04 -2.19 -12.27
C ASN A 133 4.15 -1.01 -11.89
N ILE A 134 3.59 -0.98 -10.68
CA ILE A 134 2.86 0.19 -10.18
C ILE A 134 3.78 1.41 -10.14
N TYR A 135 4.97 1.29 -9.56
CA TYR A 135 5.91 2.42 -9.48
C TYR A 135 6.41 2.89 -10.84
N LYS A 136 6.73 1.96 -11.73
CA LYS A 136 7.12 2.29 -13.13
C LYS A 136 5.98 2.97 -13.89
N MET A 137 4.75 2.51 -13.71
CA MET A 137 3.58 3.05 -14.40
C MET A 137 3.24 4.49 -13.98
N VAL A 138 3.47 4.85 -12.72
CA VAL A 138 3.32 6.26 -12.28
C VAL A 138 4.51 7.12 -12.69
N GLY A 139 5.55 6.55 -13.30
CA GLY A 139 6.68 7.25 -13.88
C GLY A 139 7.91 7.34 -12.98
N LEU A 140 7.92 6.70 -11.81
CA LEU A 140 9.11 6.65 -10.95
C LEU A 140 10.25 5.89 -11.66
N LYS A 141 11.42 6.51 -11.68
CA LYS A 141 12.62 5.98 -12.31
C LYS A 141 13.62 5.46 -11.28
N GLY A 142 13.72 6.13 -10.15
CA GLY A 142 14.66 5.83 -9.09
C GLY A 142 14.03 4.91 -8.03
N ILE A 143 13.85 3.62 -8.34
CA ILE A 143 13.44 2.62 -7.34
C ILE A 143 14.53 1.56 -7.16
N LYS A 144 14.65 1.06 -5.93
CA LYS A 144 15.53 -0.06 -5.58
C LYS A 144 14.71 -1.14 -4.89
N VAL A 145 14.78 -2.35 -5.40
CA VAL A 145 14.12 -3.51 -4.81
C VAL A 145 15.14 -4.24 -3.94
N ASN A 146 14.88 -4.33 -2.65
CA ASN A 146 15.65 -5.14 -1.72
C ASN A 146 14.85 -6.38 -1.38
N ILE A 147 15.47 -7.55 -1.44
CA ILE A 147 14.87 -8.84 -1.08
C ILE A 147 15.70 -9.56 -0.02
N ASN A 148 15.04 -10.37 0.78
CA ASN A 148 15.69 -11.29 1.72
C ASN A 148 14.84 -12.55 1.88
N SER A 149 15.39 -13.58 2.54
CA SER A 149 14.64 -14.72 3.00
C SER A 149 14.83 -14.88 4.52
N LEU A 150 13.71 -14.98 5.23
CA LEU A 150 13.70 -15.32 6.65
C LEU A 150 13.73 -16.85 6.88
N GLY A 151 13.65 -17.62 5.80
CA GLY A 151 13.56 -19.07 5.85
C GLY A 151 12.25 -19.60 6.46
N ASP A 152 12.18 -20.89 6.61
CA ASP A 152 11.11 -21.57 7.33
C ASP A 152 11.30 -21.46 8.86
N LYS A 153 10.41 -22.12 9.61
CA LYS A 153 10.48 -22.11 11.07
C LYS A 153 11.80 -22.69 11.59
N GLU A 154 12.31 -23.76 10.98
CA GLU A 154 13.56 -24.40 11.40
C GLU A 154 14.74 -23.45 11.21
N SER A 155 14.88 -22.84 10.04
CA SER A 155 15.92 -21.85 9.74
C SER A 155 15.87 -20.67 10.70
N ARG A 156 14.66 -20.14 11.00
CA ARG A 156 14.48 -19.01 11.92
C ARG A 156 14.82 -19.38 13.37
N ASP A 157 14.38 -20.54 13.84
CA ASP A 157 14.68 -21.02 15.21
C ASP A 157 16.17 -21.23 15.41
N ASN A 158 16.87 -21.73 14.39
CA ASN A 158 18.33 -21.86 14.41
C ASN A 158 19.00 -20.48 14.40
N TYR A 159 18.60 -19.61 13.50
CA TYR A 159 19.18 -18.28 13.40
C TYR A 159 18.94 -17.42 14.65
N ARG A 160 17.77 -17.58 15.30
CA ARG A 160 17.49 -16.95 16.59
C ARG A 160 18.51 -17.30 17.65
N LYS A 161 18.93 -18.56 17.75
CA LYS A 161 19.95 -19.01 18.69
C LYS A 161 21.29 -18.35 18.40
N ILE A 162 21.66 -18.30 17.13
CA ILE A 162 22.91 -17.67 16.66
C ILE A 162 22.92 -16.17 16.97
N LEU A 163 21.82 -15.46 16.79
CA LEU A 163 21.71 -14.04 17.13
C LEU A 163 21.82 -13.81 18.65
N ILE A 164 21.20 -14.66 19.48
CA ILE A 164 21.30 -14.57 20.93
C ILE A 164 22.75 -14.77 21.35
N GLU A 165 23.42 -15.81 20.84
CA GLU A 165 24.82 -16.08 21.15
C GLU A 165 25.74 -14.91 20.72
N TYR A 166 25.49 -14.36 19.53
CA TYR A 166 26.24 -13.24 18.99
C TYR A 166 26.06 -11.94 19.78
N PHE A 167 24.82 -11.55 20.10
CA PHE A 167 24.54 -10.26 20.75
C PHE A 167 24.74 -10.27 22.26
N THR A 168 24.65 -11.41 22.93
CA THR A 168 24.78 -11.51 24.39
C THR A 168 26.05 -10.83 24.94
N PRO A 169 27.24 -10.99 24.36
CA PRO A 169 28.43 -10.29 24.85
C PRO A 169 28.39 -8.77 24.72
N TYR A 170 27.62 -8.25 23.78
CA TYR A 170 27.56 -6.82 23.43
C TYR A 170 26.33 -6.11 23.98
N ILE A 171 25.37 -6.83 24.58
CA ILE A 171 24.05 -6.30 24.89
C ILE A 171 24.07 -5.11 25.86
N ASN A 172 25.06 -5.03 26.74
CA ASN A 172 25.21 -3.92 27.67
C ASN A 172 25.62 -2.60 26.98
N GLU A 173 26.21 -2.69 25.77
CA GLU A 173 26.62 -1.54 24.96
C GLU A 173 25.50 -1.04 24.02
N MET A 174 24.39 -1.79 23.92
CA MET A 174 23.29 -1.53 23.03
C MET A 174 22.15 -0.79 23.73
N CYS A 175 21.26 -0.18 22.92
CA CYS A 175 20.11 0.57 23.44
C CYS A 175 19.11 -0.33 24.19
N ASP A 176 18.26 0.29 25.01
CA ASP A 176 17.31 -0.45 25.85
C ASP A 176 16.27 -1.25 25.03
N ASP A 177 15.90 -0.76 23.86
CA ASP A 177 15.03 -1.53 22.95
C ASP A 177 15.72 -2.82 22.49
N CYS A 178 17.02 -2.78 22.17
CA CYS A 178 17.79 -3.97 21.79
C CYS A 178 17.93 -4.96 22.94
N LYS A 179 18.11 -4.47 24.17
CA LYS A 179 18.12 -5.34 25.37
C LYS A 179 16.81 -6.10 25.52
N ASN A 180 15.68 -5.42 25.38
CA ASN A 180 14.36 -6.05 25.43
C ASN A 180 14.11 -7.01 24.26
N ARG A 181 14.58 -6.67 23.06
CA ARG A 181 14.44 -7.48 21.86
C ARG A 181 15.26 -8.77 21.92
N LEU A 182 16.41 -8.77 22.59
CA LEU A 182 17.22 -9.97 22.72
C LEU A 182 16.46 -11.13 23.35
N GLU A 183 15.61 -10.84 24.34
CA GLU A 183 14.80 -11.85 25.02
C GLU A 183 13.55 -12.23 24.22
N LYS A 184 12.85 -11.23 23.67
CA LYS A 184 11.54 -11.41 23.04
C LYS A 184 11.65 -11.84 21.59
N ASN A 185 12.37 -11.06 20.77
CA ASN A 185 12.53 -11.30 19.34
C ASN A 185 13.89 -10.75 18.83
N PRO A 186 14.98 -11.52 18.92
CA PRO A 186 16.32 -11.06 18.57
C PRO A 186 16.47 -10.65 17.09
N LEU A 187 15.62 -11.14 16.16
CA LEU A 187 15.63 -10.68 14.77
C LEU A 187 15.37 -9.17 14.68
N ARG A 188 14.55 -8.63 15.60
CA ARG A 188 14.20 -7.19 15.61
C ARG A 188 15.40 -6.30 16.03
N ILE A 189 16.47 -6.87 16.55
CA ILE A 189 17.70 -6.12 16.82
C ILE A 189 18.29 -5.61 15.49
N LEU A 190 18.23 -6.42 14.44
CA LEU A 190 18.78 -6.09 13.12
C LEU A 190 18.10 -4.87 12.46
N ASP A 191 16.87 -4.53 12.88
CA ASP A 191 16.11 -3.35 12.43
C ASP A 191 16.21 -2.17 13.44
N CYS A 192 17.23 -2.15 14.28
CA CYS A 192 17.39 -1.08 15.26
C CYS A 192 17.88 0.21 14.60
N LYS A 193 17.13 1.30 14.79
CA LYS A 193 17.48 2.62 14.26
C LYS A 193 18.58 3.33 15.05
N VAL A 194 18.78 2.94 16.31
CA VAL A 194 19.79 3.53 17.20
C VAL A 194 21.16 2.84 16.99
N ASP A 195 21.16 1.51 17.02
CA ASP A 195 22.38 0.72 16.93
C ASP A 195 22.73 0.26 15.51
N GLY A 196 21.84 0.49 14.52
CA GLY A 196 21.91 -0.07 13.17
C GLY A 196 23.20 0.20 12.41
N ASP A 197 23.84 1.35 12.63
CA ASP A 197 25.11 1.73 11.98
C ASP A 197 26.36 1.27 12.75
N SER A 198 26.19 0.63 13.91
CA SER A 198 27.31 0.16 14.73
C SER A 198 28.12 -0.95 14.07
N ASP A 199 29.39 -1.07 14.45
CA ASP A 199 30.24 -2.17 13.98
C ASP A 199 29.74 -3.55 14.43
N ILE A 200 29.05 -3.61 15.57
CA ILE A 200 28.37 -4.80 16.07
C ILE A 200 27.33 -5.26 15.07
N MET A 201 26.49 -4.34 14.60
CA MET A 201 25.44 -4.66 13.63
C MET A 201 25.99 -5.04 12.26
N LYS A 202 27.02 -4.33 11.78
CA LYS A 202 27.66 -4.64 10.48
C LYS A 202 28.28 -6.03 10.42
N LYS A 203 28.75 -6.55 11.56
CA LYS A 203 29.37 -7.87 11.69
C LYS A 203 28.38 -8.96 12.12
N ALA A 204 27.10 -8.62 12.35
CA ALA A 204 26.11 -9.60 12.75
C ALA A 204 25.95 -10.73 11.71
N PRO A 205 25.74 -11.96 12.16
CA PRO A 205 25.49 -13.09 11.28
C PRO A 205 24.32 -12.79 10.33
N LYS A 206 24.42 -13.24 9.08
CA LYS A 206 23.36 -13.02 8.07
C LYS A 206 22.47 -14.24 7.98
N ILE A 207 21.15 -14.07 7.97
CA ILE A 207 20.19 -15.18 7.90
C ILE A 207 20.40 -16.06 6.67
N THR A 208 20.80 -15.47 5.55
CA THR A 208 21.07 -16.18 4.30
C THR A 208 22.12 -17.28 4.42
N ASP A 209 23.03 -17.17 5.39
CA ASP A 209 24.09 -18.14 5.63
C ASP A 209 23.59 -19.35 6.46
N TYR A 210 22.41 -19.24 7.07
CA TYR A 210 21.82 -20.21 7.97
C TYR A 210 20.49 -20.80 7.49
N LEU A 211 20.10 -20.53 6.25
CA LEU A 211 18.96 -21.18 5.62
C LEU A 211 19.24 -22.67 5.45
N ASN A 212 18.26 -23.52 5.78
CA ASN A 212 18.31 -24.91 5.39
C ASN A 212 18.22 -25.06 3.85
N ASP A 213 18.50 -26.26 3.33
CA ASP A 213 18.58 -26.50 1.88
C ASP A 213 17.26 -26.16 1.17
N ALA A 214 16.12 -26.51 1.75
CA ALA A 214 14.80 -26.23 1.17
C ALA A 214 14.51 -24.70 1.08
N SER A 215 14.81 -23.97 2.15
CA SER A 215 14.62 -22.50 2.18
C SER A 215 15.60 -21.78 1.24
N ARG A 216 16.81 -22.30 1.08
CA ARG A 216 17.83 -21.80 0.16
C ARG A 216 17.38 -22.02 -1.29
N GLU A 217 17.01 -23.23 -1.67
CA GLU A 217 16.51 -23.56 -3.02
C GLU A 217 15.30 -22.72 -3.38
N ARG A 218 14.37 -22.54 -2.43
CA ARG A 218 13.21 -21.68 -2.62
C ARG A 218 13.60 -20.25 -2.93
N PHE A 219 14.52 -19.66 -2.17
CA PHE A 219 14.96 -18.29 -2.36
C PHE A 219 15.74 -18.10 -3.67
N GLU A 220 16.55 -19.06 -4.06
CA GLU A 220 17.21 -19.07 -5.37
C GLU A 220 16.19 -19.13 -6.53
N ARG A 221 15.09 -19.86 -6.34
CA ARG A 221 14.00 -19.85 -7.33
C ARG A 221 13.29 -18.50 -7.46
N VAL A 222 13.05 -17.80 -6.36
CA VAL A 222 12.50 -16.44 -6.40
C VAL A 222 13.44 -15.52 -7.19
N GLN A 223 14.73 -15.54 -6.88
CA GLN A 223 15.75 -14.75 -7.59
C GLN A 223 15.74 -15.04 -9.08
N LYS A 224 15.75 -16.32 -9.46
CA LYS A 224 15.65 -16.74 -10.86
C LYS A 224 14.40 -16.19 -11.57
N TYR A 225 13.25 -16.18 -10.90
CA TYR A 225 12.02 -15.64 -11.50
C TYR A 225 12.07 -14.12 -11.64
N LEU A 226 12.71 -13.40 -10.69
CA LEU A 226 12.93 -11.96 -10.81
C LEU A 226 13.88 -11.64 -12.00
N ASP A 227 14.93 -12.43 -12.17
CA ASP A 227 15.85 -12.31 -13.32
C ASP A 227 15.09 -12.51 -14.64
N LEU A 228 14.22 -13.52 -14.72
CA LEU A 228 13.39 -13.78 -15.90
C LEU A 228 12.37 -12.68 -16.20
N LEU A 229 11.96 -11.91 -15.18
CA LEU A 229 11.05 -10.78 -15.29
C LEU A 229 11.78 -9.44 -15.55
N ASP A 230 13.11 -9.48 -15.68
CA ASP A 230 13.98 -8.29 -15.86
C ASP A 230 13.75 -7.26 -14.72
N ILE A 231 13.69 -7.76 -13.49
CA ILE A 231 13.57 -6.96 -12.28
C ILE A 231 14.90 -6.93 -11.56
N ASP A 232 15.53 -5.75 -11.53
CA ASP A 232 16.75 -5.53 -10.75
C ASP A 232 16.44 -5.57 -9.25
N TYR A 233 17.22 -6.32 -8.50
CA TYR A 233 17.08 -6.43 -7.04
C TYR A 233 18.44 -6.52 -6.34
N VAL A 234 18.43 -6.29 -5.05
CA VAL A 234 19.58 -6.48 -4.16
C VAL A 234 19.18 -7.43 -3.04
N VAL A 235 19.97 -8.48 -2.80
CA VAL A 235 19.81 -9.32 -1.60
C VAL A 235 20.33 -8.54 -0.40
N ASN A 236 19.42 -8.16 0.50
CA ASN A 236 19.73 -7.38 1.70
C ASN A 236 19.36 -8.17 2.97
N PRO A 237 20.35 -8.82 3.61
CA PRO A 237 20.12 -9.65 4.80
C PRO A 237 19.63 -8.88 6.03
N SER A 238 19.70 -7.56 6.02
CA SER A 238 19.24 -6.71 7.14
C SER A 238 17.73 -6.50 7.17
N ILE A 239 17.00 -6.88 6.10
CA ILE A 239 15.55 -6.75 6.09
C ILE A 239 14.93 -7.87 6.91
N VAL A 240 14.28 -7.51 8.03
CA VAL A 240 13.59 -8.45 8.92
C VAL A 240 12.10 -8.16 9.11
N ARG A 241 11.59 -7.07 8.57
CA ARG A 241 10.22 -6.59 8.63
C ARG A 241 9.66 -6.28 10.03
N GLY A 242 8.75 -5.32 10.07
CA GLY A 242 8.12 -4.81 11.29
C GLY A 242 6.94 -5.65 11.84
N LEU A 243 6.55 -6.72 11.16
CA LEU A 243 5.43 -7.60 11.51
C LEU A 243 5.95 -9.02 11.74
N ASP A 244 5.49 -9.68 12.79
CA ASP A 244 6.08 -10.95 13.24
C ASP A 244 5.62 -12.16 12.40
N TYR A 245 4.59 -12.01 11.57
CA TYR A 245 4.01 -13.11 10.79
C TYR A 245 4.82 -13.53 9.56
N TYR A 246 5.82 -12.73 9.14
CA TYR A 246 6.58 -13.04 7.93
C TYR A 246 7.49 -14.26 8.07
N ASP A 247 7.55 -15.04 6.99
CA ASP A 247 8.49 -16.13 6.76
C ASP A 247 9.03 -16.09 5.33
N HIS A 248 9.98 -16.96 4.97
CA HIS A 248 10.56 -17.05 3.64
C HIS A 248 10.87 -15.67 3.01
N THR A 249 10.35 -15.41 1.82
CA THR A 249 10.61 -14.18 1.07
C THR A 249 10.05 -12.94 1.75
N VAL A 250 10.88 -11.93 1.95
CA VAL A 250 10.50 -10.57 2.32
C VAL A 250 11.14 -9.58 1.37
N PHE A 251 10.49 -8.45 1.12
CA PHE A 251 11.03 -7.42 0.24
C PHE A 251 10.59 -6.02 0.63
N GLU A 252 11.37 -5.05 0.20
CA GLU A 252 11.09 -3.61 0.30
C GLU A 252 11.43 -2.94 -1.03
N VAL A 253 10.60 -1.96 -1.40
CA VAL A 253 10.90 -1.09 -2.54
C VAL A 253 11.17 0.30 -2.01
N GLU A 254 12.38 0.78 -2.26
CA GLU A 254 12.86 2.10 -1.83
C GLU A 254 12.84 3.09 -2.99
N ALA A 255 12.48 4.34 -2.68
CA ALA A 255 12.70 5.45 -3.59
C ALA A 255 14.15 5.94 -3.45
N MET A 256 14.86 6.02 -4.58
CA MET A 256 16.23 6.52 -4.67
C MET A 256 16.23 8.00 -5.07
N VAL A 257 15.35 8.79 -4.44
CA VAL A 257 15.14 10.20 -4.76
C VAL A 257 15.85 11.07 -3.73
N GLU A 258 16.56 12.08 -4.19
CA GLU A 258 17.26 13.03 -3.31
C GLU A 258 16.28 13.75 -2.38
N GLY A 259 16.64 13.89 -1.11
CA GLY A 259 15.83 14.56 -0.10
C GLY A 259 14.69 13.72 0.48
N PHE A 260 14.63 12.41 0.20
CA PHE A 260 13.63 11.50 0.83
C PHE A 260 14.03 11.09 2.26
N GLY A 261 15.33 11.23 2.62
CA GLY A 261 15.86 10.89 3.94
C GLY A 261 15.88 9.38 4.21
N SER A 262 15.92 9.00 5.49
CA SER A 262 15.98 7.61 5.94
C SER A 262 14.65 6.85 5.84
N GLN A 263 13.60 7.47 5.30
CA GLN A 263 12.25 6.88 5.20
C GLN A 263 11.82 6.66 3.75
N ASN A 264 12.76 6.21 2.94
CA ASN A 264 12.62 6.02 1.49
C ASN A 264 11.83 4.77 1.08
N VAL A 265 11.41 3.91 2.01
CA VAL A 265 10.62 2.72 1.70
C VAL A 265 9.21 3.12 1.27
N LEU A 266 8.89 2.90 0.00
CA LEU A 266 7.59 3.18 -0.60
C LEU A 266 6.56 2.11 -0.26
N GLY A 267 7.00 0.85 -0.27
CA GLY A 267 6.16 -0.30 0.02
C GLY A 267 6.98 -1.53 0.34
N ALA A 268 6.33 -2.51 0.92
CA ALA A 268 6.99 -3.69 1.41
C ALA A 268 6.03 -4.86 1.56
N GLY A 269 6.57 -6.06 1.51
CA GLY A 269 5.78 -7.27 1.59
C GLY A 269 6.60 -8.51 1.91
N GLY A 270 5.95 -9.64 1.81
CA GLY A 270 6.57 -10.93 2.03
C GLY A 270 5.56 -12.05 2.21
N ARG A 271 6.10 -13.26 2.44
CA ARG A 271 5.33 -14.46 2.75
C ARG A 271 4.92 -14.52 4.21
N TYR A 272 3.76 -15.12 4.45
CA TYR A 272 3.19 -15.31 5.78
C TYR A 272 2.39 -16.61 5.83
N ASN A 273 3.07 -17.74 5.62
CA ASN A 273 2.43 -19.06 5.51
C ASN A 273 1.74 -19.54 6.81
N GLY A 274 2.07 -18.93 7.95
CA GLY A 274 1.47 -19.25 9.26
C GLY A 274 0.20 -18.46 9.61
N LEU A 275 -0.01 -17.28 9.00
CA LEU A 275 -0.98 -16.30 9.48
C LEU A 275 -2.45 -16.81 9.44
N VAL A 276 -2.85 -17.48 8.37
CA VAL A 276 -4.22 -18.00 8.25
C VAL A 276 -4.53 -19.00 9.37
N LYS A 277 -3.58 -19.88 9.69
CA LYS A 277 -3.69 -20.84 10.79
C LYS A 277 -3.67 -20.17 12.16
N GLU A 278 -2.89 -19.14 12.34
CA GLU A 278 -2.81 -18.35 13.58
C GLU A 278 -4.12 -17.64 13.89
N LEU A 279 -4.87 -17.29 12.87
CA LEU A 279 -6.21 -16.69 12.97
C LEU A 279 -7.35 -17.74 12.92
N ASP A 280 -7.07 -18.98 13.32
CA ASP A 280 -8.00 -20.10 13.43
C ASP A 280 -8.54 -20.63 12.08
N GLY A 281 -7.88 -20.29 10.98
CA GLY A 281 -8.17 -20.85 9.66
C GLY A 281 -7.40 -22.13 9.35
N PRO A 282 -7.57 -22.69 8.15
CA PRO A 282 -6.76 -23.82 7.70
C PRO A 282 -5.31 -23.43 7.46
N SER A 283 -4.42 -24.44 7.34
CA SER A 283 -3.02 -24.19 6.98
C SER A 283 -2.94 -23.82 5.49
N VAL A 284 -2.90 -22.53 5.20
CA VAL A 284 -2.89 -21.96 3.85
C VAL A 284 -1.74 -20.98 3.72
N PRO A 285 -0.88 -21.13 2.69
CA PRO A 285 0.18 -20.18 2.44
C PRO A 285 -0.35 -18.84 1.96
N GLY A 286 0.34 -17.77 2.36
CA GLY A 286 0.01 -16.41 1.96
C GLY A 286 1.25 -15.62 1.51
N MET A 287 1.04 -14.71 0.56
CA MET A 287 2.04 -13.75 0.09
C MET A 287 1.35 -12.42 -0.16
N GLY A 288 1.90 -11.32 0.34
CA GLY A 288 1.28 -10.02 0.17
C GLY A 288 2.28 -8.88 0.11
N PHE A 289 1.74 -7.71 -0.22
CA PHE A 289 2.49 -6.47 -0.34
C PHE A 289 1.56 -5.30 0.01
N ALA A 290 2.11 -4.30 0.68
CA ALA A 290 1.39 -3.06 0.94
C ALA A 290 2.27 -1.83 0.72
N MET A 291 1.66 -0.74 0.26
CA MET A 291 2.30 0.57 0.11
C MET A 291 1.40 1.70 0.60
N GLY A 292 2.01 2.76 1.13
CA GLY A 292 1.32 3.99 1.50
C GLY A 292 1.25 4.96 0.33
N LEU A 293 0.03 5.40 -0.05
CA LEU A 293 -0.15 6.34 -1.17
C LEU A 293 0.48 7.70 -0.89
N GLY A 294 0.48 8.16 0.37
CA GLY A 294 1.11 9.44 0.73
C GLY A 294 2.62 9.47 0.43
N ARG A 295 3.33 8.36 0.66
CA ARG A 295 4.75 8.26 0.30
C ARG A 295 4.98 8.19 -1.20
N LEU A 296 4.11 7.50 -1.92
CA LEU A 296 4.15 7.46 -3.38
C LEU A 296 3.94 8.86 -3.96
N MET A 297 2.95 9.61 -3.46
CA MET A 297 2.71 10.99 -3.85
C MET A 297 3.93 11.88 -3.61
N LEU A 298 4.56 11.74 -2.44
CA LEU A 298 5.77 12.48 -2.11
C LEU A 298 6.94 12.15 -3.06
N ALA A 299 7.09 10.88 -3.45
CA ALA A 299 8.12 10.47 -4.41
C ALA A 299 7.86 11.06 -5.80
N ILE A 300 6.61 11.04 -6.26
CA ILE A 300 6.17 11.65 -7.54
C ILE A 300 6.47 13.15 -7.56
N GLU A 301 6.14 13.85 -6.48
CA GLU A 301 6.42 15.28 -6.33
C GLU A 301 7.92 15.57 -6.40
N LYS A 302 8.73 14.81 -5.66
CA LYS A 302 10.19 15.01 -5.61
C LYS A 302 10.91 14.67 -6.91
N GLU A 303 10.42 13.71 -7.68
CA GLU A 303 10.92 13.42 -9.03
C GLU A 303 10.36 14.39 -10.09
N ASN A 304 9.50 15.35 -9.70
CA ASN A 304 8.81 16.29 -10.60
C ASN A 304 8.06 15.56 -11.73
N ILE A 305 7.39 14.46 -11.39
CA ILE A 305 6.60 13.69 -12.35
C ILE A 305 5.26 14.39 -12.59
N GLU A 306 5.02 14.77 -13.83
CA GLU A 306 3.73 15.30 -14.25
C GLU A 306 2.75 14.15 -14.48
N LEU A 307 1.72 14.07 -13.63
CA LEU A 307 0.62 13.14 -13.85
C LEU A 307 -0.33 13.72 -14.91
N PRO A 308 -0.79 12.93 -15.89
CA PRO A 308 -1.75 13.38 -16.89
C PRO A 308 -3.14 13.52 -16.26
N ILE A 309 -3.35 14.63 -15.56
CA ILE A 309 -4.62 14.97 -14.95
C ILE A 309 -5.35 15.87 -15.93
N ASP A 310 -6.48 15.41 -16.47
CA ASP A 310 -7.37 16.24 -17.26
C ASP A 310 -8.39 16.90 -16.32
N ASP A 311 -8.06 18.14 -15.90
CA ASP A 311 -8.96 18.98 -15.09
C ASP A 311 -9.94 19.79 -15.96
N SER A 312 -9.91 19.62 -17.30
CA SER A 312 -10.80 20.30 -18.21
C SER A 312 -12.25 19.83 -18.05
N ILE A 313 -13.16 20.69 -18.45
CA ILE A 313 -14.56 20.33 -18.71
C ILE A 313 -14.82 20.31 -20.21
N ASP A 314 -15.80 19.53 -20.65
CA ASP A 314 -16.11 19.48 -22.07
C ASP A 314 -16.80 20.75 -22.54
N CYS A 315 -17.73 21.27 -21.73
CA CYS A 315 -18.49 22.45 -22.11
C CYS A 315 -18.85 23.35 -20.92
N PHE A 316 -18.82 24.67 -21.13
CA PHE A 316 -19.39 25.65 -20.22
C PHE A 316 -20.55 26.38 -20.90
N VAL A 317 -21.73 26.34 -20.28
CA VAL A 317 -22.94 26.98 -20.80
C VAL A 317 -23.12 28.35 -20.16
N MET A 318 -23.21 29.40 -20.96
CA MET A 318 -23.32 30.80 -20.53
C MET A 318 -24.70 31.35 -20.87
N TYR A 319 -25.21 32.20 -19.97
CA TYR A 319 -26.50 32.88 -20.12
C TYR A 319 -26.47 34.26 -19.44
N VAL A 320 -27.41 35.12 -19.78
CA VAL A 320 -27.56 36.46 -19.19
C VAL A 320 -28.96 36.69 -18.65
N SER A 321 -29.98 36.29 -19.37
CA SER A 321 -31.40 36.47 -19.00
C SER A 321 -31.93 35.28 -18.18
N ASP A 322 -33.07 35.48 -17.49
CA ASP A 322 -33.76 34.39 -16.78
C ASP A 322 -34.32 33.35 -17.76
N THR A 323 -34.77 33.75 -18.95
CA THR A 323 -35.23 32.81 -19.99
C THR A 323 -34.10 31.90 -20.46
N GLU A 324 -32.93 32.46 -20.74
CA GLU A 324 -31.74 31.73 -21.10
C GLU A 324 -31.29 30.78 -19.95
N LYS A 325 -31.42 31.22 -18.69
CA LYS A 325 -31.11 30.42 -17.52
C LYS A 325 -32.00 29.18 -17.38
N ASP A 326 -33.29 29.35 -17.64
CA ASP A 326 -34.23 28.22 -17.63
C ASP A 326 -33.86 27.20 -18.71
N TYR A 327 -33.51 27.65 -19.92
CA TYR A 327 -33.02 26.78 -20.98
C TYR A 327 -31.67 26.14 -20.66
N ALA A 328 -30.72 26.92 -20.11
CA ALA A 328 -29.43 26.41 -19.67
C ALA A 328 -29.58 25.26 -18.68
N THR A 329 -30.58 25.37 -17.78
CA THR A 329 -30.83 24.32 -16.76
C THR A 329 -31.15 22.97 -17.41
N THR A 330 -32.00 22.96 -18.45
CA THR A 330 -32.36 21.73 -19.16
C THR A 330 -31.24 21.24 -20.06
N LEU A 331 -30.58 22.14 -20.81
CA LEU A 331 -29.47 21.79 -21.70
C LEU A 331 -28.28 21.21 -20.96
N VAL A 332 -27.88 21.82 -19.85
CA VAL A 332 -26.77 21.31 -19.01
C VAL A 332 -27.07 19.90 -18.52
N GLN A 333 -28.30 19.66 -18.08
CA GLN A 333 -28.71 18.32 -17.63
C GLN A 333 -28.70 17.31 -18.77
N GLU A 334 -29.22 17.69 -19.95
CA GLU A 334 -29.22 16.82 -21.12
C GLU A 334 -27.77 16.42 -21.52
N LEU A 335 -26.88 17.39 -21.60
CA LEU A 335 -25.48 17.15 -21.93
C LEU A 335 -24.81 16.24 -20.91
N ARG A 336 -25.05 16.43 -19.59
CA ARG A 336 -24.55 15.57 -18.54
C ARG A 336 -25.06 14.13 -18.66
N MET A 337 -26.35 13.94 -18.98
CA MET A 337 -26.94 12.62 -19.20
C MET A 337 -26.36 11.91 -20.43
N ASN A 338 -25.84 12.67 -21.40
CA ASN A 338 -25.11 12.15 -22.55
C ASN A 338 -23.61 11.95 -22.30
N GLY A 339 -23.15 12.08 -21.04
CA GLY A 339 -21.78 11.73 -20.61
C GLY A 339 -20.77 12.87 -20.72
N TYR A 340 -21.19 14.09 -21.02
CA TYR A 340 -20.30 15.25 -21.06
C TYR A 340 -20.10 15.86 -19.67
N LYS A 341 -18.87 16.33 -19.39
CA LYS A 341 -18.53 17.09 -18.18
C LYS A 341 -18.86 18.57 -18.42
N VAL A 342 -20.00 19.02 -17.91
CA VAL A 342 -20.56 20.35 -18.22
C VAL A 342 -20.79 21.15 -16.95
N ASP A 343 -20.46 22.43 -17.01
CA ASP A 343 -20.74 23.40 -15.96
C ASP A 343 -21.40 24.67 -16.53
N THR A 344 -21.95 25.51 -15.65
CA THR A 344 -22.64 26.75 -16.01
C THR A 344 -22.47 27.78 -14.89
N GLU A 345 -23.04 28.95 -15.06
CA GLU A 345 -23.04 30.05 -14.09
C GLU A 345 -24.13 29.86 -13.04
N TYR A 346 -23.75 29.91 -11.75
CA TYR A 346 -24.69 29.78 -10.63
C TYR A 346 -24.72 30.99 -9.70
N THR A 347 -23.85 32.00 -9.93
CA THR A 347 -23.68 33.14 -9.01
C THR A 347 -24.21 34.47 -9.57
N GLY A 348 -24.88 34.46 -10.73
CA GLY A 348 -25.48 35.62 -11.33
C GLY A 348 -24.51 36.63 -11.95
N ARG A 349 -23.31 36.17 -12.33
CA ARG A 349 -22.28 37.04 -12.94
C ARG A 349 -22.55 37.28 -14.41
N GLY A 350 -22.22 38.50 -14.88
CA GLY A 350 -22.31 38.85 -16.29
C GLY A 350 -21.32 38.09 -17.19
N LEU A 351 -21.57 38.07 -18.51
CA LEU A 351 -20.83 37.32 -19.53
C LEU A 351 -19.30 37.42 -19.40
N LYS A 352 -18.74 38.59 -19.16
CA LYS A 352 -17.31 38.76 -19.02
C LYS A 352 -16.70 37.91 -17.86
N ALA A 353 -17.45 37.73 -16.79
CA ALA A 353 -17.02 36.91 -15.67
C ALA A 353 -17.22 35.40 -15.94
N GLN A 354 -18.27 35.08 -16.72
CA GLN A 354 -18.54 33.73 -17.18
C GLN A 354 -17.43 33.21 -18.12
N PHE A 355 -16.98 34.03 -19.08
CA PHE A 355 -15.82 33.69 -19.91
C PHE A 355 -14.57 33.39 -19.07
N LYS A 356 -14.26 34.23 -18.05
CA LYS A 356 -13.14 33.97 -17.15
C LYS A 356 -13.31 32.69 -16.34
N GLN A 357 -14.52 32.30 -16.01
CA GLN A 357 -14.80 31.06 -15.30
C GLN A 357 -14.59 29.87 -16.23
N ALA A 358 -15.07 29.92 -17.45
CA ALA A 358 -14.85 28.90 -18.46
C ALA A 358 -13.36 28.67 -18.75
N ASP A 359 -12.57 29.76 -18.84
CA ASP A 359 -11.11 29.68 -18.99
C ASP A 359 -10.45 29.00 -17.79
N ARG A 360 -10.86 29.33 -16.56
CA ARG A 360 -10.33 28.70 -15.33
C ARG A 360 -10.65 27.20 -15.24
N LEU A 361 -11.77 26.78 -15.82
CA LEU A 361 -12.19 25.38 -15.89
C LEU A 361 -11.60 24.65 -17.10
N ASN A 362 -10.75 25.32 -17.88
CA ASN A 362 -10.18 24.79 -19.13
C ASN A 362 -11.26 24.18 -20.03
N SER A 363 -12.39 24.90 -20.20
CA SER A 363 -13.51 24.40 -20.99
C SER A 363 -13.13 24.24 -22.46
N LYS A 364 -13.36 23.06 -23.03
CA LYS A 364 -13.05 22.77 -24.44
C LYS A 364 -14.00 23.50 -25.39
N PHE A 365 -15.28 23.61 -24.98
CA PHE A 365 -16.33 24.29 -25.76
C PHE A 365 -17.10 25.28 -24.88
N LEU A 366 -17.60 26.34 -25.52
CA LEU A 366 -18.48 27.33 -24.90
C LEU A 366 -19.82 27.33 -25.65
N ILE A 367 -20.90 27.23 -24.92
CA ILE A 367 -22.25 27.47 -25.42
C ILE A 367 -22.71 28.78 -24.81
N ILE A 368 -23.03 29.76 -25.67
CA ILE A 368 -23.56 31.06 -25.27
C ILE A 368 -25.01 31.10 -25.70
N LEU A 369 -25.90 31.12 -24.73
CA LEU A 369 -27.32 31.21 -25.01
C LEU A 369 -27.71 32.68 -25.31
N ASN A 370 -28.58 32.84 -26.26
CA ASN A 370 -29.10 34.14 -26.71
C ASN A 370 -30.61 34.03 -26.87
N ASP A 371 -31.36 35.00 -26.34
CA ASP A 371 -32.81 35.05 -26.41
C ASP A 371 -33.35 35.04 -27.85
N GLU A 372 -32.59 35.58 -28.84
CA GLU A 372 -32.98 35.56 -30.25
C GLU A 372 -32.88 34.16 -30.84
N ASP A 373 -31.79 33.46 -30.58
CA ASP A 373 -31.56 32.09 -31.07
C ASP A 373 -32.58 31.10 -30.44
N LEU A 374 -32.90 31.29 -29.16
CA LEU A 374 -33.92 30.50 -28.48
C LEU A 374 -35.34 30.68 -29.06
N LYS A 375 -35.68 31.89 -29.52
CA LYS A 375 -36.97 32.17 -30.17
C LYS A 375 -37.07 31.54 -31.57
N ASN A 376 -35.94 31.42 -32.24
CA ASN A 376 -35.86 30.87 -33.59
C ASN A 376 -35.65 29.36 -33.63
N ASN A 377 -35.48 28.71 -32.48
CA ASN A 377 -35.06 27.31 -32.37
C ASN A 377 -33.72 27.02 -33.10
N GLU A 378 -32.82 27.97 -33.10
CA GLU A 378 -31.45 27.86 -33.66
C GLU A 378 -30.41 27.57 -32.60
#